data_ca47c0b16106494b5a2e9a80adc3dc23
#
_entry.id   ca47c0b16106494b5a2e9a80adc3dc23
#
_cell.length_a   1.000
_cell.length_b   1.000
_cell.length_c   1.000
_cell.angle_alpha   90.00
_cell.angle_beta   90.00
_cell.angle_gamma   90.00
#
_symmetry.space_group_name_H-M   'P 1'
#
loop_
_entity.id
_entity.type
_entity.pdbx_description
1 polymer ?
#
loop_
_entity_poly.entity_id
_entity_poly.type
_entity_poly.pdbx_seq_one_letter_code
_entity_poly.pdbx_strand_id
1 'polypeptide(L)'
;MGKDPVCGMYVDEEKTPFKTVIRGRMYYFCSETCLRTFEKPEVELRNLKILVAFSATLTVLIFFFSFFDVLPFFRKNVWLFLFATPVQFGAGWRYYKGTIDALKVGTANMDTLIAMGTSAAWGYSTIITFFPDIFEETEVFFDTAAAIITLVLVGKLLEDLAKGRASEALIKLMDLQPKKAHVIREGEEMEIPVELVEAGDIVVVRPGEKIPVDGVVIEGHSSVDESMITGESIPVEKKSGDEVIGATLNKVGMLKFKATKVGSDTTLSQIINLVEEAQLSKAPMQRLADYISARFVPSVILIALVSFFSWYLIGDKSFTFSLAILIAVLIIACPCALGIATPTAIMVGTGKGAENGILIKGGEYLERTYKVQTIVFDKTGTLTKGEPSVTDVVPIELSEEVLKLASIAEKGSEHPLGEAIVKGAKGKGLDIPDAESFEAVPGQGVKVVYDGKEILLGNRKLMENNIIPYEEIEEKIQALEKEGKTVMILTVNKKIVGLIAVADTLKEYSKDAVKKLQEMGIEVIMLTGDNRRTADAIAEKLGITNVLSEVQPQDKANVIKKLQDEGKIVGMVGDGINDAPALA
;
A
#
# COMPACT_ATOMS: atom_id res chain seq x y z
N MET A 1 14.18 13.67 14.59
CA MET A 1 12.81 14.07 14.96
C MET A 1 11.87 12.96 14.53
N GLY A 2 11.24 12.27 15.47
CA GLY A 2 10.22 11.27 15.22
C GLY A 2 8.88 11.91 14.92
N LYS A 3 7.97 11.13 14.35
CA LYS A 3 6.60 11.55 14.05
C LYS A 3 5.65 10.79 14.95
N ASP A 4 4.75 11.49 15.62
CA ASP A 4 3.70 10.89 16.46
C ASP A 4 2.72 10.09 15.58
N PRO A 5 2.60 8.77 15.80
CA PRO A 5 1.76 7.92 14.96
C PRO A 5 0.26 8.19 15.10
N VAL A 6 -0.18 8.85 16.20
CA VAL A 6 -1.60 9.13 16.45
C VAL A 6 -2.05 10.43 15.82
N CYS A 7 -1.28 11.50 16.00
CA CYS A 7 -1.67 12.84 15.53
C CYS A 7 -0.81 13.37 14.37
N GLY A 8 0.31 12.68 14.04
CA GLY A 8 1.21 13.04 12.96
C GLY A 8 2.07 14.28 13.22
N MET A 9 2.12 14.80 14.45
CA MET A 9 3.02 15.91 14.81
C MET A 9 4.47 15.44 14.90
N TYR A 10 5.41 16.32 14.52
CA TYR A 10 6.83 16.06 14.73
C TYR A 10 7.19 16.24 16.20
N VAL A 11 7.91 15.27 16.74
CA VAL A 11 8.31 15.19 18.12
C VAL A 11 9.83 15.09 18.21
N ASP A 12 10.43 15.81 19.14
CA ASP A 12 11.84 15.68 19.44
C ASP A 12 12.07 14.37 20.22
N GLU A 13 12.70 13.40 19.57
CA GLU A 13 12.93 12.04 20.10
C GLU A 13 13.75 12.03 21.39
N GLU A 14 14.65 13.01 21.56
CA GLU A 14 15.50 13.12 22.73
C GLU A 14 14.77 13.76 23.92
N LYS A 15 13.81 14.65 23.65
CA LYS A 15 13.17 15.47 24.71
C LYS A 15 11.81 14.93 25.15
N THR A 16 11.11 14.14 24.31
CA THR A 16 9.78 13.65 24.69
C THR A 16 9.88 12.55 25.76
N PRO A 17 9.12 12.68 26.87
CA PRO A 17 8.99 11.62 27.86
C PRO A 17 8.01 10.51 27.40
N PHE A 18 7.20 10.78 26.36
CA PHE A 18 6.14 9.91 25.89
C PHE A 18 6.66 9.02 24.76
N LYS A 19 7.07 7.80 25.11
CA LYS A 19 7.58 6.81 24.15
C LYS A 19 7.20 5.40 24.59
N THR A 20 7.02 4.51 23.62
CA THR A 20 6.77 3.09 23.86
C THR A 20 7.53 2.24 22.85
N VAL A 21 7.78 0.97 23.21
CA VAL A 21 8.44 0.01 22.32
C VAL A 21 7.42 -1.06 22.00
N ILE A 22 7.07 -1.20 20.73
CA ILE A 22 6.22 -2.28 20.27
C ILE A 22 7.00 -3.08 19.22
N ARG A 23 7.14 -4.38 19.43
CA ARG A 23 7.86 -5.32 18.54
C ARG A 23 9.29 -4.87 18.22
N GLY A 24 10.00 -4.32 19.22
CA GLY A 24 11.38 -3.88 19.05
C GLY A 24 11.56 -2.50 18.41
N ARG A 25 10.49 -1.84 17.93
CA ARG A 25 10.52 -0.48 17.39
C ARG A 25 10.08 0.54 18.43
N MET A 26 10.84 1.64 18.55
CA MET A 26 10.50 2.75 19.44
C MET A 26 9.61 3.76 18.74
N TYR A 27 8.48 4.09 19.38
CA TYR A 27 7.53 5.11 18.93
C TYR A 27 7.57 6.30 19.89
N TYR A 28 7.49 7.51 19.34
CA TYR A 28 7.53 8.77 20.09
C TYR A 28 6.23 9.53 19.94
N PHE A 29 5.73 10.12 21.03
CA PHE A 29 4.44 10.80 21.07
C PHE A 29 4.59 12.23 21.56
N CYS A 30 3.72 13.12 21.09
CA CYS A 30 3.66 14.51 21.50
C CYS A 30 3.01 14.71 22.87
N SER A 31 2.19 13.74 23.30
CA SER A 31 1.42 13.81 24.55
C SER A 31 1.14 12.43 25.13
N GLU A 32 0.81 12.39 26.43
CA GLU A 32 0.34 11.18 27.11
C GLU A 32 -0.96 10.63 26.50
N THR A 33 -1.81 11.49 25.99
CA THR A 33 -3.07 11.10 25.35
C THR A 33 -2.78 10.30 24.07
N CYS A 34 -1.85 10.76 23.22
CA CYS A 34 -1.44 10.04 22.01
C CYS A 34 -0.82 8.68 22.36
N LEU A 35 0.05 8.63 23.35
CA LEU A 35 0.63 7.37 23.84
C LEU A 35 -0.45 6.38 24.29
N ARG A 36 -1.39 6.81 25.12
CA ARG A 36 -2.50 5.97 25.59
C ARG A 36 -3.44 5.52 24.47
N THR A 37 -3.73 6.41 23.52
CA THR A 37 -4.57 6.08 22.36
C THR A 37 -3.90 5.01 21.51
N PHE A 38 -2.58 5.06 21.38
CA PHE A 38 -1.81 4.08 20.62
C PHE A 38 -1.72 2.72 21.34
N GLU A 39 -1.42 2.73 22.64
CA GLU A 39 -1.27 1.50 23.42
C GLU A 39 -2.59 0.77 23.68
N LYS A 40 -3.68 1.53 23.88
CA LYS A 40 -4.99 0.99 24.27
C LYS A 40 -6.14 1.70 23.55
N PRO A 41 -6.24 1.57 22.21
CA PRO A 41 -7.29 2.26 21.44
C PRO A 41 -8.70 1.85 21.83
N GLU A 42 -8.91 0.59 22.23
CA GLU A 42 -10.22 0.11 22.69
C GLU A 42 -10.68 0.78 24.00
N VAL A 43 -9.76 1.06 24.92
CA VAL A 43 -10.05 1.73 26.18
C VAL A 43 -10.45 3.18 25.93
N GLU A 44 -9.71 3.88 25.08
CA GLU A 44 -10.03 5.27 24.70
C GLU A 44 -11.36 5.36 23.95
N LEU A 45 -11.63 4.44 23.02
CA LEU A 45 -12.93 4.38 22.34
C LEU A 45 -14.08 4.11 23.32
N ARG A 46 -13.88 3.23 24.30
CA ARG A 46 -14.87 2.96 25.35
C ARG A 46 -15.10 4.20 26.21
N ASN A 47 -14.05 4.89 26.62
CA ASN A 47 -14.13 6.12 27.40
C ASN A 47 -14.87 7.21 26.62
N LEU A 48 -14.59 7.35 25.32
CA LEU A 48 -15.28 8.31 24.46
C LEU A 48 -16.77 7.96 24.32
N LYS A 49 -17.15 6.68 24.17
CA LYS A 49 -18.55 6.24 24.16
C LYS A 49 -19.27 6.61 25.47
N ILE A 50 -18.60 6.42 26.60
CA ILE A 50 -19.15 6.79 27.92
C ILE A 50 -19.34 8.32 28.02
N LEU A 51 -18.36 9.11 27.60
CA LEU A 51 -18.44 10.57 27.59
C LEU A 51 -19.57 11.08 26.71
N VAL A 52 -19.73 10.50 25.50
CA VAL A 52 -20.81 10.82 24.57
C VAL A 52 -22.17 10.48 25.19
N ALA A 53 -22.33 9.29 25.75
CA ALA A 53 -23.58 8.89 26.41
C ALA A 53 -23.91 9.82 27.59
N PHE A 54 -22.93 10.12 28.44
CA PHE A 54 -23.06 11.04 29.57
C PHE A 54 -23.47 12.45 29.12
N SER A 55 -22.71 13.04 28.17
CA SER A 55 -23.00 14.40 27.68
C SER A 55 -24.35 14.46 26.96
N ALA A 56 -24.69 13.46 26.13
CA ALA A 56 -25.98 13.41 25.44
C ALA A 56 -27.16 13.33 26.40
N THR A 57 -27.06 12.49 27.45
CA THR A 57 -28.12 12.38 28.46
C THR A 57 -28.36 13.71 29.17
N LEU A 58 -27.27 14.38 29.59
CA LEU A 58 -27.39 15.68 30.27
C LEU A 58 -27.91 16.77 29.32
N THR A 59 -27.46 16.76 28.05
CA THR A 59 -27.93 17.72 27.06
C THR A 59 -29.41 17.55 26.76
N VAL A 60 -29.91 16.32 26.66
CA VAL A 60 -31.35 16.05 26.50
C VAL A 60 -32.14 16.59 27.71
N LEU A 61 -31.63 16.39 28.93
CA LEU A 61 -32.25 16.95 30.16
C LEU A 61 -32.24 18.48 30.13
N ILE A 62 -31.15 19.12 29.71
CA ILE A 62 -31.05 20.58 29.57
C ILE A 62 -32.13 21.07 28.59
N PHE A 63 -32.26 20.46 27.40
CA PHE A 63 -33.31 20.82 26.47
C PHE A 63 -34.71 20.62 27.04
N PHE A 64 -34.94 19.49 27.72
CA PHE A 64 -36.24 19.24 28.38
C PHE A 64 -36.59 20.34 29.37
N PHE A 65 -35.67 20.68 30.28
CA PHE A 65 -35.88 21.75 31.25
C PHE A 65 -35.85 23.16 30.65
N SER A 66 -35.30 23.34 29.46
CA SER A 66 -35.35 24.59 28.69
C SER A 66 -36.79 24.89 28.21
N PHE A 67 -37.55 23.85 27.86
CA PHE A 67 -38.92 24.00 27.37
C PHE A 67 -40.02 23.81 28.42
N PHE A 68 -39.74 23.01 29.46
CA PHE A 68 -40.74 22.66 30.47
C PHE A 68 -40.32 23.13 31.87
N ASP A 69 -41.17 23.93 32.50
CA ASP A 69 -40.95 24.44 33.86
C ASP A 69 -41.55 23.43 34.89
N VAL A 70 -40.87 22.29 35.05
CA VAL A 70 -41.43 21.13 35.80
C VAL A 70 -41.00 21.10 37.26
N LEU A 71 -39.92 21.79 37.64
CA LEU A 71 -39.35 21.69 39.00
C LEU A 71 -39.51 22.98 39.80
N PRO A 72 -40.34 22.98 40.85
CA PRO A 72 -40.69 24.19 41.61
C PRO A 72 -39.61 24.63 42.63
N PHE A 73 -38.58 23.82 42.89
CA PHE A 73 -37.62 24.06 43.98
C PHE A 73 -36.54 25.11 43.69
N PHE A 74 -36.16 25.30 42.41
CA PHE A 74 -35.17 26.30 41.99
C PHE A 74 -35.65 27.04 40.75
N ARG A 75 -35.10 28.27 40.53
CA ARG A 75 -35.30 28.97 39.26
C ARG A 75 -34.80 28.08 38.10
N LYS A 76 -35.50 28.02 36.99
CA LYS A 76 -35.20 27.24 35.78
C LYS A 76 -33.71 27.27 35.41
N ASN A 77 -33.10 28.46 35.40
CA ASN A 77 -31.69 28.65 35.01
C ASN A 77 -30.70 27.94 35.96
N VAL A 78 -31.05 27.70 37.24
CA VAL A 78 -30.19 26.98 38.18
C VAL A 78 -30.12 25.49 37.81
N TRP A 79 -31.23 24.88 37.37
CA TRP A 79 -31.21 23.50 36.85
C TRP A 79 -30.39 23.38 35.60
N LEU A 80 -30.53 24.32 34.65
CA LEU A 80 -29.72 24.35 33.42
C LEU A 80 -28.22 24.48 33.74
N PHE A 81 -27.85 25.36 34.71
CA PHE A 81 -26.47 25.48 35.20
C PHE A 81 -25.95 24.16 35.79
N LEU A 82 -26.73 23.48 36.65
CA LEU A 82 -26.32 22.24 37.30
C LEU A 82 -26.05 21.10 36.27
N PHE A 83 -26.85 21.02 35.24
CA PHE A 83 -26.65 20.00 34.19
C PHE A 83 -25.60 20.39 33.15
N ALA A 84 -25.47 21.68 32.78
CA ALA A 84 -24.51 22.14 31.81
C ALA A 84 -23.06 22.15 32.34
N THR A 85 -22.87 22.43 33.64
CA THR A 85 -21.53 22.49 34.24
C THR A 85 -20.74 21.17 34.15
N PRO A 86 -21.32 19.99 34.45
CA PRO A 86 -20.64 18.71 34.20
C PRO A 86 -20.35 18.44 32.72
N VAL A 87 -21.19 18.89 31.81
CA VAL A 87 -20.90 18.79 30.37
C VAL A 87 -19.72 19.68 30.00
N GLN A 88 -19.73 20.96 30.45
CA GLN A 88 -18.69 21.94 30.14
C GLN A 88 -17.31 21.53 30.65
N PHE A 89 -17.19 21.17 31.94
CA PHE A 89 -15.91 20.89 32.61
C PHE A 89 -15.59 19.38 32.74
N GLY A 90 -16.56 18.52 32.62
CA GLY A 90 -16.34 17.07 32.59
C GLY A 90 -16.08 16.56 31.16
N ALA A 91 -17.13 16.55 30.36
CA ALA A 91 -17.03 16.07 28.97
C ALA A 91 -16.19 17.01 28.10
N GLY A 92 -16.29 18.34 28.31
CA GLY A 92 -15.54 19.37 27.58
C GLY A 92 -14.08 19.53 27.98
N TRP A 93 -13.61 18.90 29.09
CA TRP A 93 -12.26 19.08 29.62
C TRP A 93 -11.16 18.82 28.57
N ARG A 94 -11.39 17.88 27.67
CA ARG A 94 -10.45 17.56 26.59
C ARG A 94 -10.14 18.75 25.68
N TYR A 95 -11.12 19.62 25.41
CA TYR A 95 -10.95 20.82 24.57
C TYR A 95 -10.12 21.89 25.28
N TYR A 96 -10.25 22.02 26.61
CA TYR A 96 -9.36 22.89 27.40
C TYR A 96 -7.92 22.40 27.38
N LYS A 97 -7.70 21.09 27.54
CA LYS A 97 -6.37 20.49 27.47
C LYS A 97 -5.75 20.69 26.08
N GLY A 98 -6.52 20.42 25.00
CA GLY A 98 -6.07 20.64 23.62
C GLY A 98 -5.74 22.10 23.32
N THR A 99 -6.52 23.05 23.87
CA THR A 99 -6.25 24.48 23.77
C THR A 99 -4.94 24.87 24.47
N ILE A 100 -4.73 24.40 25.70
CA ILE A 100 -3.50 24.68 26.45
C ILE A 100 -2.27 24.14 25.73
N ASP A 101 -2.37 22.93 25.18
CA ASP A 101 -1.26 22.31 24.45
C ASP A 101 -0.96 23.05 23.13
N ALA A 102 -1.99 23.50 22.39
CA ALA A 102 -1.81 24.32 21.21
C ALA A 102 -1.16 25.69 21.53
N LEU A 103 -1.60 26.34 22.59
CA LEU A 103 -1.04 27.64 23.03
C LEU A 103 0.43 27.55 23.46
N LYS A 104 0.85 26.43 24.09
CA LYS A 104 2.26 26.20 24.42
C LYS A 104 3.18 26.19 23.19
N VAL A 105 2.66 25.80 22.04
CA VAL A 105 3.37 25.76 20.76
C VAL A 105 3.15 27.05 19.94
N GLY A 106 2.41 28.02 20.50
CA GLY A 106 2.13 29.31 19.84
C GLY A 106 1.10 29.21 18.69
N THR A 107 0.22 28.20 18.72
CA THR A 107 -0.81 27.97 17.70
C THR A 107 -2.20 27.96 18.34
N ALA A 108 -3.24 28.08 17.52
CA ALA A 108 -4.62 27.86 17.91
C ALA A 108 -5.22 26.76 17.00
N ASN A 109 -6.04 25.91 17.59
CA ASN A 109 -6.66 24.78 16.89
C ASN A 109 -8.18 24.78 17.08
N MET A 110 -8.85 23.74 16.57
CA MET A 110 -10.30 23.55 16.71
C MET A 110 -10.73 23.51 18.19
N ASP A 111 -9.94 22.87 19.06
CA ASP A 111 -10.26 22.81 20.50
C ASP A 111 -10.32 24.21 21.12
N THR A 112 -9.48 25.13 20.63
CA THR A 112 -9.47 26.54 21.06
C THR A 112 -10.79 27.25 20.75
N LEU A 113 -11.33 27.04 19.54
CA LEU A 113 -12.62 27.65 19.15
C LEU A 113 -13.78 27.11 20.00
N ILE A 114 -13.80 25.80 20.22
CA ILE A 114 -14.83 25.13 21.02
C ILE A 114 -14.74 25.61 22.46
N ALA A 115 -13.55 25.55 23.07
CA ALA A 115 -13.35 25.97 24.45
C ALA A 115 -13.73 27.45 24.68
N MET A 116 -13.32 28.34 23.76
CA MET A 116 -13.66 29.76 23.85
C MET A 116 -15.18 30.02 23.69
N GLY A 117 -15.79 29.47 22.64
CA GLY A 117 -17.20 29.69 22.33
C GLY A 117 -18.11 29.13 23.44
N THR A 118 -17.86 27.89 23.87
CA THR A 118 -18.69 27.29 24.94
C THR A 118 -18.45 27.90 26.32
N SER A 119 -17.21 28.35 26.62
CA SER A 119 -16.92 29.07 27.87
C SER A 119 -17.59 30.46 27.89
N ALA A 120 -17.62 31.16 26.77
CA ALA A 120 -18.32 32.45 26.66
C ALA A 120 -19.85 32.25 26.90
N ALA A 121 -20.44 31.24 26.26
CA ALA A 121 -21.85 30.89 26.43
C ALA A 121 -22.19 30.49 27.89
N TRP A 122 -21.40 29.57 28.46
CA TRP A 122 -21.58 29.08 29.82
C TRP A 122 -21.34 30.21 30.85
N GLY A 123 -20.25 30.98 30.69
CA GLY A 123 -19.91 32.07 31.62
C GLY A 123 -20.94 33.17 31.64
N TYR A 124 -21.38 33.66 30.48
CA TYR A 124 -22.48 34.63 30.40
C TYR A 124 -23.76 34.11 31.06
N SER A 125 -24.19 32.91 30.75
CA SER A 125 -25.39 32.29 31.33
C SER A 125 -25.30 32.12 32.85
N THR A 126 -24.09 31.85 33.35
CA THR A 126 -23.82 31.75 34.80
C THR A 126 -24.00 33.12 35.46
N ILE A 127 -23.44 34.19 34.86
CA ILE A 127 -23.60 35.56 35.41
C ILE A 127 -25.09 35.94 35.47
N ILE A 128 -25.85 35.74 34.41
CA ILE A 128 -27.30 36.04 34.40
C ILE A 128 -28.06 35.20 35.44
N THR A 129 -27.68 33.93 35.62
CA THR A 129 -28.38 33.04 36.57
C THR A 129 -28.24 33.50 38.01
N PHE A 130 -27.04 33.95 38.41
CA PHE A 130 -26.76 34.34 39.81
C PHE A 130 -26.85 35.84 40.08
N PHE A 131 -26.69 36.66 39.01
CA PHE A 131 -26.73 38.14 39.09
C PHE A 131 -27.63 38.70 37.97
N PRO A 132 -28.98 38.48 38.07
CA PRO A 132 -29.91 38.82 36.98
C PRO A 132 -30.04 40.33 36.74
N ASP A 133 -29.63 41.15 37.68
CA ASP A 133 -29.78 42.62 37.60
C ASP A 133 -28.65 43.30 36.80
N ILE A 134 -27.63 42.54 36.35
CA ILE A 134 -26.50 43.09 35.58
C ILE A 134 -26.88 43.36 34.11
N PHE A 135 -27.74 42.52 33.53
CA PHE A 135 -28.18 42.64 32.16
C PHE A 135 -29.70 42.76 32.05
N GLU A 136 -30.19 43.54 31.11
CA GLU A 136 -31.63 43.68 30.84
C GLU A 136 -32.27 42.42 30.29
N GLU A 137 -31.48 41.59 29.56
CA GLU A 137 -31.92 40.35 28.94
C GLU A 137 -31.61 39.14 29.84
N THR A 138 -32.58 38.22 29.93
CA THR A 138 -32.49 37.04 30.81
C THR A 138 -32.26 35.72 30.06
N GLU A 139 -31.99 35.80 28.76
CA GLU A 139 -31.72 34.59 27.96
C GLU A 139 -30.39 33.96 28.36
N VAL A 140 -30.40 32.63 28.47
CA VAL A 140 -29.22 31.81 28.83
C VAL A 140 -28.87 30.85 27.68
N PHE A 141 -27.60 30.53 27.52
CA PHE A 141 -27.04 29.68 26.43
C PHE A 141 -26.43 28.38 26.97
N PHE A 142 -26.93 27.86 28.09
CA PHE A 142 -26.47 26.59 28.67
C PHE A 142 -26.74 25.40 27.72
N ASP A 143 -27.92 25.39 27.11
CA ASP A 143 -28.33 24.40 26.10
C ASP A 143 -27.44 24.42 24.88
N THR A 144 -27.11 25.60 24.37
CA THR A 144 -26.21 25.81 23.25
C THR A 144 -24.81 25.30 23.58
N ALA A 145 -24.23 25.67 24.72
CA ALA A 145 -22.91 25.19 25.14
C ALA A 145 -22.85 23.67 25.26
N ALA A 146 -23.85 23.06 25.93
CA ALA A 146 -23.92 21.61 26.09
C ALA A 146 -24.15 20.87 24.77
N ALA A 147 -25.01 21.39 23.89
CA ALA A 147 -25.28 20.83 22.57
C ALA A 147 -24.02 20.81 21.71
N ILE A 148 -23.24 21.90 21.69
CA ILE A 148 -22.00 21.99 20.93
C ILE A 148 -21.00 20.94 21.38
N ILE A 149 -20.70 20.88 22.69
CA ILE A 149 -19.76 19.90 23.25
C ILE A 149 -20.22 18.48 22.90
N THR A 150 -21.49 18.18 23.06
CA THR A 150 -22.04 16.84 22.77
C THR A 150 -21.95 16.51 21.29
N LEU A 151 -22.34 17.40 20.38
CA LEU A 151 -22.28 17.18 18.94
C LEU A 151 -20.85 16.98 18.45
N VAL A 152 -19.89 17.76 18.97
CA VAL A 152 -18.48 17.59 18.62
C VAL A 152 -17.93 16.27 19.15
N LEU A 153 -18.33 15.83 20.36
CA LEU A 153 -17.95 14.51 20.88
C LEU A 153 -18.55 13.37 20.05
N VAL A 154 -19.80 13.50 19.58
CA VAL A 154 -20.41 12.53 18.65
C VAL A 154 -19.63 12.49 17.34
N GLY A 155 -19.32 13.66 16.78
CA GLY A 155 -18.49 13.76 15.58
C GLY A 155 -17.15 13.04 15.76
N LYS A 156 -16.47 13.25 16.89
CA LYS A 156 -15.20 12.58 17.22
C LYS A 156 -15.37 11.07 17.39
N LEU A 157 -16.45 10.61 18.00
CA LEU A 157 -16.75 9.18 18.10
C LEU A 157 -16.95 8.54 16.74
N LEU A 158 -17.68 9.20 15.82
CA LEU A 158 -17.87 8.71 14.45
C LEU A 158 -16.55 8.67 13.69
N GLU A 159 -15.69 9.66 13.89
CA GLU A 159 -14.33 9.68 13.32
C GLU A 159 -13.51 8.47 13.79
N ASP A 160 -13.46 8.24 15.12
CA ASP A 160 -12.65 7.16 15.70
C ASP A 160 -13.20 5.76 15.32
N LEU A 161 -14.52 5.63 15.17
CA LEU A 161 -15.15 4.41 14.66
C LEU A 161 -14.81 4.17 13.18
N ALA A 162 -14.76 5.21 12.34
CA ALA A 162 -14.39 5.11 10.94
C ALA A 162 -12.91 4.72 10.80
N LYS A 163 -12.01 5.34 11.57
CA LYS A 163 -10.58 4.99 11.63
C LYS A 163 -10.35 3.57 12.13
N GLY A 164 -11.09 3.13 13.15
CA GLY A 164 -10.98 1.77 13.68
C GLY A 164 -11.32 0.69 12.66
N ARG A 165 -12.33 0.89 11.82
CA ARG A 165 -12.67 -0.03 10.72
C ARG A 165 -11.60 -0.09 9.63
N ALA A 166 -10.92 1.01 9.37
CA ALA A 166 -9.84 1.05 8.40
C ALA A 166 -8.56 0.36 8.92
N SER A 167 -8.33 0.34 10.24
CA SER A 167 -7.26 -0.40 10.89
C SER A 167 -7.50 -1.92 10.93
N GLU A 168 -8.74 -2.38 10.69
CA GLU A 168 -9.10 -3.80 10.69
C GLU A 168 -8.35 -4.59 9.61
N ALA A 169 -8.07 -3.98 8.45
CA ALA A 169 -7.27 -4.60 7.40
C ALA A 169 -5.84 -4.92 7.87
N LEU A 170 -5.22 -4.00 8.62
CA LEU A 170 -3.89 -4.21 9.19
C LEU A 170 -3.91 -5.33 10.24
N ILE A 171 -4.92 -5.35 11.11
CA ILE A 171 -5.10 -6.39 12.11
C ILE A 171 -5.26 -7.76 11.44
N LYS A 172 -6.05 -7.86 10.36
CA LYS A 172 -6.19 -9.09 9.58
C LYS A 172 -4.87 -9.58 9.00
N LEU A 173 -4.03 -8.68 8.46
CA LEU A 173 -2.69 -9.05 8.00
C LEU A 173 -1.82 -9.57 9.14
N MET A 174 -1.90 -8.96 10.32
CA MET A 174 -1.17 -9.40 11.52
C MET A 174 -1.63 -10.78 12.02
N ASP A 175 -2.92 -11.09 11.91
CA ASP A 175 -3.51 -12.39 12.30
C ASP A 175 -3.19 -13.51 11.29
N LEU A 176 -2.57 -13.19 10.15
CA LEU A 176 -2.10 -14.22 9.22
C LEU A 176 -0.93 -15.03 9.78
N GLN A 177 -0.07 -14.42 10.59
CA GLN A 177 1.09 -15.10 11.17
C GLN A 177 0.64 -16.12 12.24
N PRO A 178 1.06 -17.38 12.16
CA PRO A 178 0.80 -18.36 13.23
C PRO A 178 1.55 -17.96 14.50
N LYS A 179 0.98 -18.28 15.65
CA LYS A 179 1.57 -17.96 16.96
C LYS A 179 2.68 -18.94 17.37
N LYS A 180 2.74 -20.11 16.75
CA LYS A 180 3.65 -21.20 17.07
C LYS A 180 4.25 -21.77 15.80
N ALA A 181 5.44 -22.37 15.93
CA ALA A 181 6.16 -23.05 14.86
C ALA A 181 6.67 -24.42 15.37
N HIS A 182 6.66 -25.41 14.50
CA HIS A 182 7.32 -26.71 14.75
C HIS A 182 8.74 -26.63 14.20
N VAL A 183 9.73 -26.73 15.08
CA VAL A 183 11.16 -26.67 14.71
C VAL A 183 11.88 -27.96 15.12
N ILE A 184 12.88 -28.32 14.33
CA ILE A 184 13.78 -29.44 14.67
C ILE A 184 15.09 -28.84 15.18
N ARG A 185 15.39 -29.04 16.47
CA ARG A 185 16.68 -28.70 17.10
C ARG A 185 17.27 -29.97 17.72
N GLU A 186 18.55 -30.19 17.49
CA GLU A 186 19.26 -31.38 18.00
C GLU A 186 18.63 -32.74 17.61
N GLY A 187 17.87 -32.75 16.49
CA GLY A 187 17.20 -33.96 15.99
C GLY A 187 15.82 -34.25 16.60
N GLU A 188 15.35 -33.43 17.55
CA GLU A 188 14.01 -33.51 18.12
C GLU A 188 13.09 -32.42 17.60
N GLU A 189 11.84 -32.79 17.28
CA GLU A 189 10.81 -31.82 16.88
C GLU A 189 10.18 -31.21 18.13
N MET A 190 10.13 -29.86 18.20
CA MET A 190 9.51 -29.14 19.30
C MET A 190 8.61 -28.00 18.78
N GLU A 191 7.52 -27.75 19.49
CA GLU A 191 6.64 -26.62 19.25
C GLU A 191 7.10 -25.41 20.05
N ILE A 192 7.48 -24.31 19.39
CA ILE A 192 7.92 -23.06 20.04
C ILE A 192 7.09 -21.88 19.57
N PRO A 193 7.02 -20.79 20.35
CA PRO A 193 6.50 -19.51 19.87
C PRO A 193 7.26 -19.05 18.63
N VAL A 194 6.56 -18.48 17.64
CA VAL A 194 7.17 -18.03 16.37
C VAL A 194 8.26 -16.97 16.58
N GLU A 195 8.15 -16.18 17.64
CA GLU A 195 9.12 -15.14 18.03
C GLU A 195 10.48 -15.73 18.45
N LEU A 196 10.53 -17.02 18.78
CA LEU A 196 11.76 -17.73 19.21
C LEU A 196 12.40 -18.55 18.09
N VAL A 197 11.86 -18.47 16.87
CA VAL A 197 12.47 -19.08 15.69
C VAL A 197 13.66 -18.25 15.26
N GLU A 198 14.80 -18.90 15.06
CA GLU A 198 16.06 -18.27 14.64
C GLU A 198 16.38 -18.58 13.18
N ALA A 199 17.12 -17.68 12.53
CA ALA A 199 17.61 -17.93 11.18
C ALA A 199 18.54 -19.16 11.18
N GLY A 200 18.23 -20.14 10.33
CA GLY A 200 18.94 -21.40 10.27
C GLY A 200 18.18 -22.58 10.89
N ASP A 201 17.13 -22.35 11.67
CA ASP A 201 16.27 -23.41 12.20
C ASP A 201 15.61 -24.21 11.06
N ILE A 202 15.44 -25.50 11.28
CA ILE A 202 14.67 -26.35 10.38
C ILE A 202 13.22 -26.39 10.88
N VAL A 203 12.33 -25.86 10.05
CA VAL A 203 10.90 -25.74 10.36
C VAL A 203 10.11 -26.81 9.61
N VAL A 204 9.15 -27.43 10.29
CA VAL A 204 8.23 -28.42 9.73
C VAL A 204 6.84 -27.81 9.61
N VAL A 205 6.22 -27.93 8.43
CA VAL A 205 4.85 -27.46 8.18
C VAL A 205 4.03 -28.56 7.53
N ARG A 206 2.94 -28.92 8.18
CA ARG A 206 2.02 -29.97 7.74
C ARG A 206 0.93 -29.44 6.83
N PRO A 207 0.23 -30.29 6.09
CA PRO A 207 -0.93 -29.88 5.30
C PRO A 207 -1.97 -29.14 6.16
N GLY A 208 -2.45 -27.99 5.66
CA GLY A 208 -3.41 -27.12 6.35
C GLY A 208 -2.79 -26.16 7.37
N GLU A 209 -1.49 -26.23 7.62
CA GLU A 209 -0.79 -25.29 8.50
C GLU A 209 -0.27 -24.07 7.73
N LYS A 210 -0.20 -22.94 8.43
CA LYS A 210 0.45 -21.73 7.90
C LYS A 210 1.96 -21.81 8.10
N ILE A 211 2.71 -21.33 7.12
CA ILE A 211 4.16 -21.19 7.17
C ILE A 211 4.52 -20.09 8.18
N PRO A 212 5.33 -20.35 9.23
CA PRO A 212 5.54 -19.38 10.31
C PRO A 212 6.51 -18.24 9.98
N VAL A 213 7.55 -18.52 9.19
CA VAL A 213 8.63 -17.58 8.81
C VAL A 213 9.08 -17.85 7.38
N ASP A 214 9.83 -16.92 6.78
CA ASP A 214 10.36 -17.11 5.42
C ASP A 214 11.54 -18.11 5.43
N GLY A 215 11.66 -18.89 4.37
CA GLY A 215 12.74 -19.86 4.29
C GLY A 215 12.89 -20.52 2.92
N VAL A 216 13.78 -21.51 2.84
CA VAL A 216 14.04 -22.30 1.64
C VAL A 216 13.76 -23.77 1.94
N VAL A 217 12.95 -24.42 1.11
CA VAL A 217 12.55 -25.82 1.26
C VAL A 217 13.79 -26.71 1.12
N ILE A 218 13.98 -27.60 2.09
CA ILE A 218 15.07 -28.60 2.07
C ILE A 218 14.55 -30.01 1.76
N GLU A 219 13.30 -30.32 2.17
CA GLU A 219 12.69 -31.63 1.97
C GLU A 219 11.16 -31.50 1.83
N GLY A 220 10.58 -32.28 0.95
CA GLY A 220 9.14 -32.32 0.72
C GLY A 220 8.72 -31.69 -0.61
N HIS A 221 7.44 -31.87 -0.94
CA HIS A 221 6.78 -31.30 -2.10
C HIS A 221 5.34 -30.98 -1.70
N SER A 222 4.89 -29.76 -2.01
CA SER A 222 3.53 -29.32 -1.69
C SER A 222 3.09 -28.19 -2.61
N SER A 223 1.79 -27.90 -2.62
CA SER A 223 1.24 -26.67 -3.15
C SER A 223 0.96 -25.69 -2.00
N VAL A 224 1.40 -24.45 -2.14
CA VAL A 224 1.26 -23.38 -1.15
C VAL A 224 0.38 -22.27 -1.71
N ASP A 225 -0.62 -21.90 -0.94
CA ASP A 225 -1.50 -20.77 -1.26
C ASP A 225 -0.84 -19.47 -0.77
N GLU A 226 -0.35 -18.70 -1.72
CA GLU A 226 0.33 -17.43 -1.48
C GLU A 226 -0.60 -16.22 -1.75
N SER A 227 -1.89 -16.46 -2.02
CA SER A 227 -2.86 -15.44 -2.45
C SER A 227 -2.97 -14.24 -1.52
N MET A 228 -2.79 -14.44 -0.23
CA MET A 228 -2.83 -13.37 0.78
C MET A 228 -1.64 -12.41 0.71
N ILE A 229 -0.54 -12.83 0.09
CA ILE A 229 0.69 -12.03 -0.07
C ILE A 229 0.82 -11.53 -1.51
N THR A 230 0.63 -12.42 -2.49
CA THR A 230 0.84 -12.12 -3.91
C THR A 230 -0.42 -11.61 -4.62
N GLY A 231 -1.60 -11.90 -4.07
CA GLY A 231 -2.90 -11.64 -4.72
C GLY A 231 -3.29 -12.70 -5.77
N GLU A 232 -2.42 -13.67 -6.07
CA GLU A 232 -2.68 -14.73 -7.04
C GLU A 232 -3.45 -15.89 -6.40
N SER A 233 -4.61 -16.25 -6.95
CA SER A 233 -5.49 -17.27 -6.36
C SER A 233 -5.05 -18.71 -6.63
N ILE A 234 -4.08 -18.93 -7.52
CA ILE A 234 -3.61 -20.27 -7.89
C ILE A 234 -2.47 -20.68 -6.94
N PRO A 235 -2.61 -21.80 -6.20
CA PRO A 235 -1.52 -22.30 -5.34
C PRO A 235 -0.26 -22.61 -6.13
N VAL A 236 0.89 -22.23 -5.58
CA VAL A 236 2.21 -22.41 -6.20
C VAL A 236 2.83 -23.73 -5.71
N GLU A 237 3.32 -24.55 -6.64
CA GLU A 237 4.07 -25.76 -6.27
C GLU A 237 5.43 -25.41 -5.68
N LYS A 238 5.77 -26.03 -4.56
CA LYS A 238 7.04 -25.85 -3.84
C LYS A 238 7.73 -27.20 -3.65
N LYS A 239 9.00 -27.23 -3.99
CA LYS A 239 9.91 -28.39 -3.88
C LYS A 239 11.23 -27.96 -3.26
N SER A 240 12.12 -28.93 -3.00
CA SER A 240 13.46 -28.64 -2.46
C SER A 240 14.20 -27.60 -3.33
N GLY A 241 14.71 -26.56 -2.68
CA GLY A 241 15.37 -25.39 -3.28
C GLY A 241 14.47 -24.17 -3.51
N ASP A 242 13.15 -24.31 -3.43
CA ASP A 242 12.22 -23.21 -3.62
C ASP A 242 12.05 -22.39 -2.34
N GLU A 243 11.82 -21.07 -2.49
CA GLU A 243 11.52 -20.19 -1.36
C GLU A 243 10.07 -20.34 -0.91
N VAL A 244 9.84 -20.24 0.41
CA VAL A 244 8.53 -20.17 1.05
C VAL A 244 8.41 -18.90 1.87
N ILE A 245 7.21 -18.33 1.88
CA ILE A 245 6.91 -17.04 2.51
C ILE A 245 6.06 -17.27 3.76
N GLY A 246 6.44 -16.63 4.85
CA GLY A 246 5.67 -16.66 6.10
C GLY A 246 4.23 -16.18 5.92
N ALA A 247 3.30 -16.72 6.70
CA ALA A 247 1.86 -16.49 6.68
C ALA A 247 1.09 -17.12 5.50
N THR A 248 1.75 -17.72 4.51
CA THR A 248 1.11 -18.48 3.43
C THR A 248 0.63 -19.84 3.93
N LEU A 249 -0.33 -20.45 3.22
CA LEU A 249 -1.01 -21.68 3.67
C LEU A 249 -0.52 -22.91 2.89
N ASN A 250 0.07 -23.86 3.59
CA ASN A 250 0.46 -25.14 3.02
C ASN A 250 -0.78 -26.03 2.80
N LYS A 251 -1.02 -26.50 1.55
CA LYS A 251 -2.27 -27.21 1.19
C LYS A 251 -2.20 -28.72 1.30
N VAL A 252 -1.18 -29.37 0.72
CA VAL A 252 -1.26 -30.79 0.40
C VAL A 252 -0.17 -31.63 1.08
N GLY A 253 1.11 -31.32 0.87
CA GLY A 253 2.25 -32.09 1.35
C GLY A 253 2.87 -31.55 2.62
N MET A 254 3.72 -32.35 3.26
CA MET A 254 4.55 -31.86 4.36
C MET A 254 5.80 -31.19 3.78
N LEU A 255 6.14 -30.02 4.30
CA LEU A 255 7.35 -29.30 3.94
C LEU A 255 8.29 -29.21 5.15
N LYS A 256 9.59 -29.46 4.91
CA LYS A 256 10.66 -29.05 5.81
C LYS A 256 11.48 -27.97 5.10
N PHE A 257 11.68 -26.84 5.76
CA PHE A 257 12.43 -25.74 5.20
C PHE A 257 13.38 -25.13 6.24
N LYS A 258 14.44 -24.53 5.76
CA LYS A 258 15.40 -23.79 6.59
C LYS A 258 14.96 -22.34 6.67
N ALA A 259 14.74 -21.82 7.87
CA ALA A 259 14.39 -20.43 8.12
C ALA A 259 15.53 -19.50 7.64
N THR A 260 15.20 -18.50 6.81
CA THR A 260 16.15 -17.52 6.28
C THR A 260 15.91 -16.13 6.82
N LYS A 261 14.62 -15.71 6.96
CA LYS A 261 14.22 -14.42 7.51
C LYS A 261 13.22 -14.67 8.64
N VAL A 262 13.48 -14.04 9.79
CA VAL A 262 12.70 -14.23 11.02
C VAL A 262 12.34 -12.88 11.65
N GLY A 263 11.33 -12.85 12.51
CA GLY A 263 10.93 -11.65 13.25
C GLY A 263 10.57 -10.47 12.34
N SER A 264 11.24 -9.34 12.52
CA SER A 264 11.04 -8.10 11.75
C SER A 264 11.42 -8.21 10.27
N ASP A 265 12.25 -9.18 9.92
CA ASP A 265 12.83 -9.30 8.58
C ASP A 265 11.98 -10.16 7.64
N THR A 266 10.92 -10.82 8.17
CA THR A 266 9.98 -11.59 7.35
C THR A 266 9.24 -10.69 6.36
N THR A 267 8.91 -11.25 5.20
CA THR A 267 8.15 -10.56 4.15
C THR A 267 6.84 -9.96 4.69
N LEU A 268 6.08 -10.73 5.49
CA LEU A 268 4.87 -10.22 6.13
C LEU A 268 5.15 -9.02 7.05
N SER A 269 6.20 -9.08 7.88
CA SER A 269 6.56 -7.94 8.74
C SER A 269 6.93 -6.69 7.94
N GLN A 270 7.63 -6.85 6.82
CA GLN A 270 7.94 -5.74 5.91
C GLN A 270 6.67 -5.15 5.28
N ILE A 271 5.70 -6.00 4.86
CA ILE A 271 4.40 -5.56 4.34
C ILE A 271 3.65 -4.74 5.41
N ILE A 272 3.57 -5.25 6.64
CA ILE A 272 2.92 -4.55 7.75
C ILE A 272 3.57 -3.18 7.97
N ASN A 273 4.91 -3.11 8.01
CA ASN A 273 5.64 -1.85 8.19
C ASN A 273 5.36 -0.86 7.04
N LEU A 274 5.31 -1.32 5.79
CA LEU A 274 4.98 -0.47 4.64
C LEU A 274 3.55 0.10 4.74
N VAL A 275 2.58 -0.72 5.16
CA VAL A 275 1.19 -0.26 5.34
C VAL A 275 1.09 0.74 6.50
N GLU A 276 1.79 0.50 7.62
CA GLU A 276 1.87 1.46 8.73
C GLU A 276 2.49 2.79 8.30
N GLU A 277 3.61 2.76 7.58
CA GLU A 277 4.26 3.96 7.05
C GLU A 277 3.35 4.73 6.09
N ALA A 278 2.62 4.00 5.23
CA ALA A 278 1.65 4.60 4.33
C ALA A 278 0.52 5.32 5.09
N GLN A 279 0.00 4.71 6.15
CA GLN A 279 -1.03 5.30 6.99
C GLN A 279 -0.54 6.53 7.78
N LEU A 280 0.74 6.53 8.19
CA LEU A 280 1.37 7.65 8.90
C LEU A 280 1.78 8.80 7.96
N SER A 281 1.88 8.55 6.65
CA SER A 281 2.26 9.56 5.68
C SER A 281 1.13 10.58 5.48
N LYS A 282 1.43 11.87 5.62
CA LYS A 282 0.46 12.93 5.30
C LYS A 282 0.45 13.21 3.81
N ALA A 283 -0.71 13.01 3.17
CA ALA A 283 -0.91 13.43 1.78
C ALA A 283 -0.74 14.95 1.61
N PRO A 284 -0.37 15.43 0.41
CA PRO A 284 -0.25 16.86 0.12
C PRO A 284 -1.50 17.66 0.50
N MET A 285 -2.69 17.14 0.21
CA MET A 285 -3.95 17.76 0.57
C MET A 285 -4.13 17.90 2.09
N GLN A 286 -3.71 16.92 2.87
CA GLN A 286 -3.75 17.01 4.34
C GLN A 286 -2.77 18.07 4.87
N ARG A 287 -1.57 18.16 4.31
CA ARG A 287 -0.59 19.21 4.66
C ARG A 287 -1.14 20.62 4.36
N LEU A 288 -1.81 20.75 3.21
CA LEU A 288 -2.48 22.00 2.84
C LEU A 288 -3.62 22.35 3.82
N ALA A 289 -4.41 21.37 4.21
CA ALA A 289 -5.49 21.56 5.19
C ALA A 289 -4.94 22.02 6.55
N ASP A 290 -3.86 21.39 7.04
CA ASP A 290 -3.20 21.80 8.29
C ASP A 290 -2.65 23.24 8.22
N TYR A 291 -2.03 23.60 7.09
CA TYR A 291 -1.48 24.94 6.86
C TYR A 291 -2.59 26.02 6.81
N ILE A 292 -3.69 25.73 6.13
CA ILE A 292 -4.85 26.63 6.08
C ILE A 292 -5.45 26.77 7.48
N SER A 293 -5.67 25.68 8.19
CA SER A 293 -6.27 25.67 9.53
C SER A 293 -5.47 26.51 10.53
N ALA A 294 -4.16 26.44 10.49
CA ALA A 294 -3.29 27.22 11.38
C ALA A 294 -3.44 28.74 11.24
N ARG A 295 -3.85 29.24 10.06
CA ARG A 295 -4.11 30.67 9.81
C ARG A 295 -5.60 31.02 9.94
N PHE A 296 -6.45 30.09 9.58
CA PHE A 296 -7.89 30.26 9.59
C PHE A 296 -8.44 30.51 11.01
N VAL A 297 -8.01 29.70 11.99
CA VAL A 297 -8.50 29.82 13.37
C VAL A 297 -8.24 31.19 14.00
N PRO A 298 -7.02 31.76 13.97
CA PRO A 298 -6.79 33.13 14.42
C PRO A 298 -7.61 34.18 13.67
N SER A 299 -7.78 34.00 12.36
CA SER A 299 -8.59 34.92 11.56
C SER A 299 -10.07 34.90 11.95
N VAL A 300 -10.61 33.71 12.22
CA VAL A 300 -11.99 33.54 12.72
C VAL A 300 -12.18 34.21 14.08
N ILE A 301 -11.23 34.04 14.99
CA ILE A 301 -11.28 34.70 16.30
C ILE A 301 -11.32 36.22 16.12
N LEU A 302 -10.49 36.76 15.23
CA LEU A 302 -10.49 38.19 14.94
C LEU A 302 -11.83 38.65 14.35
N ILE A 303 -12.38 37.92 13.36
CA ILE A 303 -13.68 38.20 12.76
C ILE A 303 -14.80 38.15 13.80
N ALA A 304 -14.79 37.16 14.69
CA ALA A 304 -15.78 37.04 15.76
C ALA A 304 -15.74 38.26 16.70
N LEU A 305 -14.55 38.70 17.09
CA LEU A 305 -14.37 39.89 17.94
C LEU A 305 -14.81 41.17 17.21
N VAL A 306 -14.39 41.34 15.93
CA VAL A 306 -14.83 42.48 15.13
C VAL A 306 -16.34 42.48 14.95
N SER A 307 -16.98 41.35 14.71
CA SER A 307 -18.44 41.24 14.62
C SER A 307 -19.11 41.62 15.91
N PHE A 308 -18.60 41.13 17.04
CA PHE A 308 -19.11 41.50 18.38
C PHE A 308 -19.09 43.02 18.60
N PHE A 309 -17.91 43.64 18.44
CA PHE A 309 -17.76 45.08 18.66
C PHE A 309 -18.52 45.92 17.62
N SER A 310 -18.64 45.48 16.38
CA SER A 310 -19.42 46.20 15.35
C SER A 310 -20.91 46.25 15.72
N TRP A 311 -21.50 45.16 16.15
CA TRP A 311 -22.91 45.13 16.56
C TRP A 311 -23.14 45.83 17.89
N TYR A 312 -22.21 45.71 18.86
CA TYR A 312 -22.34 46.35 20.17
C TYR A 312 -22.12 47.87 20.12
N LEU A 313 -21.09 48.34 19.40
CA LEU A 313 -20.72 49.77 19.42
C LEU A 313 -21.33 50.59 18.27
N ILE A 314 -21.52 49.96 17.09
CA ILE A 314 -22.01 50.67 15.90
C ILE A 314 -23.46 50.32 15.61
N GLY A 315 -23.83 49.05 15.77
CA GLY A 315 -25.20 48.58 15.51
C GLY A 315 -26.19 48.82 16.64
N ASP A 316 -25.73 49.38 17.75
CA ASP A 316 -26.51 49.68 18.95
C ASP A 316 -27.39 48.50 19.40
N LYS A 317 -26.82 47.30 19.33
CA LYS A 317 -27.46 46.07 19.77
C LYS A 317 -27.06 45.70 21.21
N SER A 318 -27.93 44.92 21.88
CA SER A 318 -27.63 44.45 23.21
C SER A 318 -26.34 43.66 23.29
N PHE A 319 -25.74 43.61 24.48
CA PHE A 319 -24.56 42.76 24.73
C PHE A 319 -24.86 41.29 24.42
N THR A 320 -26.05 40.80 24.81
CA THR A 320 -26.49 39.43 24.55
C THR A 320 -26.54 39.09 23.05
N PHE A 321 -27.14 39.96 22.24
CA PHE A 321 -27.19 39.77 20.80
C PHE A 321 -25.79 39.73 20.21
N SER A 322 -24.92 40.67 20.60
CA SER A 322 -23.54 40.76 20.08
C SER A 322 -22.73 39.53 20.51
N LEU A 323 -22.92 39.03 21.74
CA LEU A 323 -22.29 37.81 22.23
C LEU A 323 -22.76 36.56 21.48
N ALA A 324 -24.07 36.46 21.20
CA ALA A 324 -24.63 35.38 20.41
C ALA A 324 -23.99 35.33 19.00
N ILE A 325 -23.77 36.48 18.35
CA ILE A 325 -23.07 36.55 17.06
C ILE A 325 -21.62 36.08 17.21
N LEU A 326 -20.89 36.52 18.23
CA LEU A 326 -19.51 36.04 18.49
C LEU A 326 -19.47 34.52 18.63
N ILE A 327 -20.34 33.96 19.47
CA ILE A 327 -20.44 32.51 19.68
C ILE A 327 -20.76 31.79 18.37
N ALA A 328 -21.73 32.28 17.59
CA ALA A 328 -22.13 31.72 16.32
C ALA A 328 -20.98 31.69 15.30
N VAL A 329 -20.21 32.77 15.18
CA VAL A 329 -19.04 32.86 14.29
C VAL A 329 -17.95 31.86 14.70
N LEU A 330 -17.65 31.76 16.01
CA LEU A 330 -16.62 30.82 16.50
C LEU A 330 -16.99 29.36 16.21
N ILE A 331 -18.26 29.03 16.34
CA ILE A 331 -18.73 27.62 16.21
C ILE A 331 -18.87 27.20 14.75
N ILE A 332 -19.52 28.03 13.92
CA ILE A 332 -19.79 27.67 12.53
C ILE A 332 -18.51 27.54 11.68
N ALA A 333 -17.46 28.21 12.11
CA ALA A 333 -16.18 28.22 11.41
C ALA A 333 -15.31 26.96 11.67
N CYS A 334 -15.82 25.95 12.40
CA CYS A 334 -15.07 24.73 12.62
C CYS A 334 -14.86 23.94 11.30
N PRO A 335 -13.61 23.73 10.81
CA PRO A 335 -13.33 22.94 9.62
C PRO A 335 -13.26 21.43 9.96
N CYS A 336 -14.17 20.91 10.78
CA CYS A 336 -14.09 19.56 11.35
C CYS A 336 -13.99 18.46 10.30
N ALA A 337 -14.73 18.57 9.18
CA ALA A 337 -14.73 17.58 8.10
C ALA A 337 -13.39 17.53 7.32
N LEU A 338 -12.70 18.67 7.21
CA LEU A 338 -11.43 18.76 6.46
C LEU A 338 -10.32 17.91 7.09
N GLY A 339 -10.27 17.85 8.41
CA GLY A 339 -9.30 17.06 9.16
C GLY A 339 -9.53 15.55 9.13
N ILE A 340 -10.74 15.11 8.73
CA ILE A 340 -11.16 13.70 8.78
C ILE A 340 -11.18 13.06 7.40
N ALA A 341 -11.67 13.75 6.38
CA ALA A 341 -12.00 13.18 5.08
C ALA A 341 -10.79 12.54 4.39
N THR A 342 -9.69 13.28 4.28
CA THR A 342 -8.48 12.80 3.56
C THR A 342 -7.77 11.66 4.29
N PRO A 343 -7.47 11.73 5.62
CA PRO A 343 -6.84 10.62 6.32
C PRO A 343 -7.67 9.33 6.27
N THR A 344 -8.99 9.44 6.42
CA THR A 344 -9.87 8.26 6.37
C THR A 344 -9.89 7.62 4.98
N ALA A 345 -9.96 8.43 3.91
CA ALA A 345 -9.93 7.92 2.54
C ALA A 345 -8.60 7.20 2.23
N ILE A 346 -7.46 7.77 2.65
CA ILE A 346 -6.14 7.16 2.48
C ILE A 346 -6.05 5.85 3.25
N MET A 347 -6.47 5.85 4.51
CA MET A 347 -6.40 4.67 5.38
C MET A 347 -7.25 3.51 4.84
N VAL A 348 -8.48 3.80 4.38
CA VAL A 348 -9.34 2.79 3.74
C VAL A 348 -8.75 2.34 2.41
N GLY A 349 -8.24 3.25 1.58
CA GLY A 349 -7.64 2.95 0.29
C GLY A 349 -6.38 2.09 0.41
N THR A 350 -5.45 2.44 1.30
CA THR A 350 -4.22 1.67 1.54
C THR A 350 -4.52 0.31 2.18
N GLY A 351 -5.45 0.24 3.13
CA GLY A 351 -5.89 -1.01 3.73
C GLY A 351 -6.53 -1.95 2.71
N LYS A 352 -7.43 -1.43 1.87
CA LYS A 352 -8.07 -2.23 0.82
C LYS A 352 -7.09 -2.67 -0.27
N GLY A 353 -6.11 -1.82 -0.59
CA GLY A 353 -4.99 -2.19 -1.46
C GLY A 353 -4.23 -3.38 -0.89
N ALA A 354 -3.82 -3.31 0.38
CA ALA A 354 -3.05 -4.36 1.05
C ALA A 354 -3.81 -5.69 1.14
N GLU A 355 -5.13 -5.68 1.39
CA GLU A 355 -5.98 -6.89 1.35
C GLU A 355 -5.98 -7.58 -0.03
N ASN A 356 -5.66 -6.85 -1.10
CA ASN A 356 -5.59 -7.36 -2.47
C ASN A 356 -4.14 -7.49 -2.99
N GLY A 357 -3.14 -7.53 -2.11
CA GLY A 357 -1.73 -7.65 -2.49
C GLY A 357 -1.11 -6.37 -3.09
N ILE A 358 -1.81 -5.22 -3.04
CA ILE A 358 -1.33 -3.95 -3.57
C ILE A 358 -0.78 -3.10 -2.41
N LEU A 359 0.54 -2.95 -2.36
CA LEU A 359 1.23 -2.19 -1.31
C LEU A 359 1.44 -0.75 -1.73
N ILE A 360 0.84 0.18 -1.00
CA ILE A 360 0.92 1.63 -1.25
C ILE A 360 1.86 2.25 -0.23
N LYS A 361 2.97 2.83 -0.67
CA LYS A 361 4.03 3.40 0.18
C LYS A 361 3.64 4.68 0.91
N GLY A 362 2.55 5.34 0.52
CA GLY A 362 2.11 6.57 1.19
C GLY A 362 0.90 7.20 0.55
N GLY A 363 0.18 8.03 1.33
CA GLY A 363 -1.02 8.73 0.89
C GLY A 363 -0.78 9.67 -0.30
N GLU A 364 0.43 10.19 -0.45
CA GLU A 364 0.77 11.04 -1.60
C GLU A 364 0.79 10.26 -2.92
N TYR A 365 1.23 8.99 -2.89
CA TYR A 365 1.22 8.15 -4.09
C TYR A 365 -0.21 7.79 -4.50
N LEU A 366 -1.09 7.51 -3.53
CA LEU A 366 -2.50 7.27 -3.80
C LEU A 366 -3.17 8.51 -4.43
N GLU A 367 -2.89 9.72 -3.91
CA GLU A 367 -3.38 10.97 -4.47
C GLU A 367 -2.82 11.26 -5.87
N ARG A 368 -1.52 10.95 -6.11
CA ARG A 368 -0.89 11.15 -7.41
C ARG A 368 -1.40 10.16 -8.46
N THR A 369 -1.63 8.91 -8.09
CA THR A 369 -2.12 7.86 -9.00
C THR A 369 -3.43 8.27 -9.67
N TYR A 370 -4.32 8.94 -8.95
CA TYR A 370 -5.57 9.48 -9.50
C TYR A 370 -5.35 10.48 -10.65
N LYS A 371 -4.21 11.20 -10.66
CA LYS A 371 -3.89 12.26 -11.63
C LYS A 371 -3.09 11.74 -12.84
N VAL A 372 -2.71 10.46 -12.84
CA VAL A 372 -1.88 9.86 -13.91
C VAL A 372 -2.63 9.91 -15.24
N GLN A 373 -1.95 10.41 -16.27
CA GLN A 373 -2.46 10.56 -17.62
C GLN A 373 -1.79 9.60 -18.60
N THR A 374 -0.54 9.24 -18.32
CA THR A 374 0.27 8.36 -19.15
C THR A 374 0.92 7.29 -18.28
N ILE A 375 0.80 6.03 -18.68
CA ILE A 375 1.51 4.92 -18.04
C ILE A 375 2.54 4.38 -19.04
N VAL A 376 3.79 4.31 -18.58
CA VAL A 376 4.89 3.71 -19.30
C VAL A 376 5.18 2.35 -18.70
N PHE A 377 5.03 1.30 -19.49
CA PHE A 377 5.37 -0.07 -19.09
C PHE A 377 6.76 -0.44 -19.60
N ASP A 378 7.61 -0.94 -18.72
CA ASP A 378 8.72 -1.76 -19.20
C ASP A 378 8.19 -3.05 -19.83
N LYS A 379 8.88 -3.55 -20.85
CA LYS A 379 8.47 -4.80 -21.52
C LYS A 379 8.82 -6.01 -20.66
N THR A 380 10.13 -6.17 -20.36
CA THR A 380 10.71 -7.40 -19.81
C THR A 380 10.39 -7.57 -18.32
N GLY A 381 9.86 -8.73 -17.93
CA GLY A 381 9.47 -8.97 -16.53
C GLY A 381 8.19 -8.25 -16.07
N THR A 382 7.69 -7.27 -16.83
CA THR A 382 6.49 -6.48 -16.53
C THR A 382 5.30 -6.87 -17.41
N LEU A 383 5.34 -6.60 -18.69
CA LEU A 383 4.31 -7.04 -19.66
C LEU A 383 4.52 -8.50 -20.08
N THR A 384 5.77 -8.95 -20.04
CA THR A 384 6.19 -10.31 -20.34
C THR A 384 6.67 -11.02 -19.07
N LYS A 385 6.87 -12.33 -19.13
CA LYS A 385 7.31 -13.13 -17.97
C LYS A 385 8.76 -12.86 -17.58
N GLY A 386 9.56 -12.26 -18.49
CA GLY A 386 10.98 -11.99 -18.27
C GLY A 386 11.87 -13.23 -18.44
N GLU A 387 11.27 -14.37 -18.72
CA GLU A 387 11.97 -15.63 -18.98
C GLU A 387 11.68 -16.09 -20.42
N PRO A 388 12.72 -16.29 -21.25
CA PRO A 388 12.53 -16.90 -22.55
C PRO A 388 11.91 -18.30 -22.44
N SER A 389 11.01 -18.65 -23.33
CA SER A 389 10.41 -19.97 -23.41
C SER A 389 10.32 -20.45 -24.85
N VAL A 390 10.38 -21.77 -25.07
CA VAL A 390 10.16 -22.35 -26.40
C VAL A 390 8.70 -22.14 -26.79
N THR A 391 8.49 -21.39 -27.87
CA THR A 391 7.15 -21.07 -28.38
C THR A 391 6.77 -21.98 -29.56
N ASP A 392 7.72 -22.31 -30.43
CA ASP A 392 7.45 -23.14 -31.60
C ASP A 392 8.63 -24.09 -31.86
N VAL A 393 8.27 -25.28 -32.36
CA VAL A 393 9.19 -26.28 -32.85
C VAL A 393 8.67 -26.73 -34.21
N VAL A 394 9.50 -26.63 -35.26
CA VAL A 394 9.13 -26.93 -36.64
C VAL A 394 10.11 -27.97 -37.18
N PRO A 395 9.65 -29.07 -37.84
CA PRO A 395 8.25 -29.42 -38.10
C PRO A 395 7.48 -29.91 -36.87
N ILE A 396 6.17 -29.71 -36.86
CA ILE A 396 5.30 -30.03 -35.72
C ILE A 396 5.25 -31.55 -35.48
N GLU A 397 5.26 -32.35 -36.54
CA GLU A 397 5.18 -33.81 -36.51
C GLU A 397 6.35 -34.45 -35.78
N LEU A 398 7.50 -33.80 -35.76
CA LEU A 398 8.76 -34.25 -35.13
C LEU A 398 9.16 -33.36 -33.94
N SER A 399 8.23 -32.59 -33.39
CA SER A 399 8.52 -31.55 -32.41
C SER A 399 9.22 -32.07 -31.15
N GLU A 400 8.87 -33.26 -30.67
CA GLU A 400 9.51 -33.87 -29.48
C GLU A 400 10.96 -34.30 -29.79
N GLU A 401 11.22 -34.88 -30.96
CA GLU A 401 12.57 -35.30 -31.37
C GLU A 401 13.48 -34.10 -31.61
N VAL A 402 12.97 -33.06 -32.30
CA VAL A 402 13.68 -31.80 -32.53
C VAL A 402 14.00 -31.11 -31.21
N LEU A 403 13.02 -31.01 -30.30
CA LEU A 403 13.21 -30.40 -29.00
C LEU A 403 14.20 -31.20 -28.14
N LYS A 404 14.15 -32.54 -28.17
CA LYS A 404 15.06 -33.40 -27.45
C LYS A 404 16.52 -33.20 -27.94
N LEU A 405 16.74 -33.24 -29.24
CA LEU A 405 18.09 -33.05 -29.81
C LEU A 405 18.66 -31.65 -29.52
N ALA A 406 17.81 -30.63 -29.60
CA ALA A 406 18.22 -29.27 -29.25
C ALA A 406 18.55 -29.13 -27.77
N SER A 407 17.78 -29.82 -26.91
CA SER A 407 18.04 -29.78 -25.47
C SER A 407 19.32 -30.51 -25.06
N ILE A 408 19.66 -31.59 -25.78
CA ILE A 408 20.95 -32.25 -25.63
C ILE A 408 22.08 -31.28 -26.04
N ALA A 409 21.89 -30.54 -27.15
CA ALA A 409 22.87 -29.56 -27.63
C ALA A 409 23.08 -28.41 -26.63
N GLU A 410 22.03 -27.94 -25.98
CA GLU A 410 22.08 -26.79 -25.05
C GLU A 410 22.27 -27.19 -23.57
N LYS A 411 22.33 -28.47 -23.22
CA LYS A 411 22.45 -28.91 -21.83
C LYS A 411 23.70 -28.37 -21.12
N GLY A 412 24.77 -28.15 -21.87
CA GLY A 412 26.03 -27.57 -21.38
C GLY A 412 26.13 -26.04 -21.54
N SER A 413 25.06 -25.38 -22.00
CA SER A 413 25.04 -23.94 -22.26
C SER A 413 24.54 -23.16 -21.06
N GLU A 414 25.20 -22.06 -20.73
CA GLU A 414 24.74 -21.08 -19.73
C GLU A 414 23.92 -19.92 -20.36
N HIS A 415 23.62 -20.02 -21.66
CA HIS A 415 22.88 -18.98 -22.35
C HIS A 415 21.39 -19.07 -22.04
N PRO A 416 20.66 -17.94 -21.77
CA PRO A 416 19.23 -17.95 -21.41
C PRO A 416 18.32 -18.67 -22.42
N LEU A 417 18.67 -18.60 -23.72
CA LEU A 417 17.93 -19.34 -24.75
C LEU A 417 18.13 -20.84 -24.62
N GLY A 418 19.34 -21.30 -24.25
CA GLY A 418 19.66 -22.71 -24.03
C GLY A 418 18.91 -23.24 -22.82
N GLU A 419 18.93 -22.51 -21.71
CA GLU A 419 18.15 -22.85 -20.50
C GLU A 419 16.66 -22.98 -20.82
N ALA A 420 16.09 -22.08 -21.62
CA ALA A 420 14.70 -22.13 -22.06
C ALA A 420 14.37 -23.42 -22.83
N ILE A 421 15.26 -23.84 -23.71
CA ILE A 421 15.11 -25.09 -24.52
C ILE A 421 15.16 -26.31 -23.60
N VAL A 422 16.11 -26.38 -22.68
CA VAL A 422 16.27 -27.47 -21.73
C VAL A 422 15.06 -27.53 -20.77
N LYS A 423 14.60 -26.37 -20.25
CA LYS A 423 13.39 -26.26 -19.40
C LYS A 423 12.14 -26.72 -20.15
N GLY A 424 12.01 -26.34 -21.43
CA GLY A 424 10.90 -26.73 -22.31
C GLY A 424 10.83 -28.24 -22.54
N ALA A 425 11.98 -28.90 -22.74
CA ALA A 425 12.04 -30.34 -22.89
C ALA A 425 11.74 -31.10 -21.59
N LYS A 426 12.29 -30.63 -20.46
CA LYS A 426 11.99 -31.19 -19.12
C LYS A 426 10.50 -31.07 -18.78
N GLY A 427 9.87 -29.94 -19.11
CA GLY A 427 8.44 -29.72 -18.92
C GLY A 427 7.55 -30.69 -19.71
N LYS A 428 8.05 -31.25 -20.82
CA LYS A 428 7.40 -32.31 -21.59
C LYS A 428 7.79 -33.73 -21.16
N GLY A 429 8.60 -33.88 -20.11
CA GLY A 429 9.06 -35.19 -19.61
C GLY A 429 10.08 -35.89 -20.51
N LEU A 430 10.78 -35.15 -21.39
CA LEU A 430 11.76 -35.73 -22.27
C LEU A 430 13.06 -36.02 -21.50
N ASP A 431 13.63 -37.21 -21.75
CA ASP A 431 14.96 -37.57 -21.24
C ASP A 431 16.04 -36.84 -22.03
N ILE A 432 16.98 -36.17 -21.35
CA ILE A 432 18.02 -35.34 -21.91
C ILE A 432 19.40 -35.92 -21.49
N PRO A 433 19.94 -36.89 -22.24
CA PRO A 433 21.27 -37.44 -21.98
C PRO A 433 22.38 -36.40 -22.18
N ASP A 434 23.58 -36.69 -21.68
CA ASP A 434 24.75 -35.85 -21.88
C ASP A 434 25.33 -36.06 -23.27
N ALA A 435 25.84 -34.98 -23.87
CA ALA A 435 26.57 -35.05 -25.11
C ALA A 435 28.03 -35.55 -24.87
N GLU A 436 28.63 -36.20 -25.88
CA GLU A 436 30.02 -36.67 -25.82
C GLU A 436 31.02 -35.50 -25.87
N SER A 437 30.68 -34.44 -26.57
CA SER A 437 31.45 -33.19 -26.59
C SER A 437 30.54 -31.98 -26.71
N PHE A 438 30.97 -30.83 -26.16
CA PHE A 438 30.25 -29.55 -26.21
C PHE A 438 31.23 -28.45 -26.56
N GLU A 439 30.89 -27.62 -27.55
CA GLU A 439 31.62 -26.42 -27.94
C GLU A 439 30.66 -25.26 -28.15
N ALA A 440 30.81 -24.19 -27.37
CA ALA A 440 30.08 -22.96 -27.61
C ALA A 440 30.78 -22.12 -28.66
N VAL A 441 30.03 -21.70 -29.69
CA VAL A 441 30.51 -20.79 -30.75
C VAL A 441 29.98 -19.38 -30.45
N PRO A 442 30.80 -18.47 -29.93
CA PRO A 442 30.35 -17.16 -29.45
C PRO A 442 29.56 -16.38 -30.51
N GLY A 443 28.33 -15.94 -30.14
CA GLY A 443 27.43 -15.15 -30.98
C GLY A 443 26.81 -15.92 -32.16
N GLN A 444 26.96 -17.25 -32.21
CA GLN A 444 26.43 -18.06 -33.32
C GLN A 444 25.58 -19.24 -32.85
N GLY A 445 25.94 -19.92 -31.75
CA GLY A 445 25.25 -21.09 -31.26
C GLY A 445 26.17 -22.11 -30.60
N VAL A 446 25.78 -23.39 -30.65
CA VAL A 446 26.52 -24.49 -30.05
C VAL A 446 26.74 -25.63 -31.04
N LYS A 447 27.83 -26.38 -30.84
CA LYS A 447 28.19 -27.57 -31.58
C LYS A 447 28.43 -28.71 -30.57
N VAL A 448 27.77 -29.85 -30.78
CA VAL A 448 27.94 -31.03 -29.91
C VAL A 448 28.05 -32.30 -30.72
N VAL A 449 28.61 -33.35 -30.10
CA VAL A 449 28.58 -34.71 -30.63
C VAL A 449 27.74 -35.56 -29.69
N TYR A 450 26.75 -36.25 -30.24
CA TYR A 450 25.88 -37.15 -29.53
C TYR A 450 25.53 -38.37 -30.36
N ASP A 451 25.73 -39.58 -29.82
CA ASP A 451 25.52 -40.86 -30.49
C ASP A 451 26.31 -40.92 -31.83
N GLY A 452 27.58 -40.42 -31.80
CA GLY A 452 28.45 -40.34 -32.97
C GLY A 452 27.99 -39.38 -34.08
N LYS A 453 26.95 -38.55 -33.83
CA LYS A 453 26.40 -37.56 -34.78
C LYS A 453 26.80 -36.16 -34.37
N GLU A 454 27.21 -35.35 -35.34
CA GLU A 454 27.44 -33.93 -35.12
C GLU A 454 26.11 -33.18 -35.14
N ILE A 455 25.82 -32.43 -34.06
CA ILE A 455 24.63 -31.59 -33.93
C ILE A 455 25.08 -30.14 -33.82
N LEU A 456 24.51 -29.25 -34.65
CA LEU A 456 24.67 -27.80 -34.55
C LEU A 456 23.32 -27.18 -34.25
N LEU A 457 23.29 -26.26 -33.29
CA LEU A 457 22.12 -25.46 -33.00
C LEU A 457 22.52 -23.99 -32.90
N GLY A 458 21.96 -23.15 -33.76
CA GLY A 458 22.33 -21.74 -33.78
C GLY A 458 21.68 -20.91 -34.88
N ASN A 459 22.22 -19.72 -35.10
CA ASN A 459 21.71 -18.75 -36.08
C ASN A 459 22.23 -19.03 -37.52
N ARG A 460 21.76 -18.19 -38.47
CA ARG A 460 22.19 -18.27 -39.90
C ARG A 460 23.71 -18.28 -40.07
N LYS A 461 24.43 -17.44 -39.28
CA LYS A 461 25.88 -17.33 -39.37
C LYS A 461 26.59 -18.63 -39.00
N LEU A 462 26.05 -19.42 -38.06
CA LEU A 462 26.58 -20.75 -37.77
C LEU A 462 26.39 -21.69 -38.95
N MET A 463 25.28 -21.61 -39.67
CA MET A 463 24.99 -22.42 -40.86
C MET A 463 25.92 -22.05 -42.01
N GLU A 464 26.10 -20.77 -42.30
CA GLU A 464 27.01 -20.25 -43.33
C GLU A 464 28.46 -20.71 -43.11
N ASN A 465 28.95 -20.57 -41.85
CA ASN A 465 30.33 -20.98 -41.51
C ASN A 465 30.56 -22.49 -41.64
N ASN A 466 29.49 -23.31 -41.53
CA ASN A 466 29.58 -24.76 -41.73
C ASN A 466 29.12 -25.23 -43.11
N ILE A 467 28.88 -24.28 -44.07
CA ILE A 467 28.46 -24.53 -45.45
C ILE A 467 27.19 -25.40 -45.52
N ILE A 468 26.17 -25.01 -44.69
CA ILE A 468 24.87 -25.67 -44.64
C ILE A 468 23.83 -24.76 -45.31
N PRO A 469 23.21 -25.19 -46.43
CA PRO A 469 22.17 -24.41 -47.10
C PRO A 469 20.91 -24.35 -46.25
N TYR A 470 20.32 -23.14 -46.07
CA TYR A 470 19.10 -22.92 -45.29
C TYR A 470 18.04 -22.11 -46.06
N GLU A 471 18.25 -21.86 -47.35
CA GLU A 471 17.37 -21.04 -48.19
C GLU A 471 15.93 -21.58 -48.23
N GLU A 472 15.77 -22.92 -48.21
CA GLU A 472 14.43 -23.56 -48.24
C GLU A 472 13.57 -23.27 -46.99
N ILE A 473 14.21 -22.93 -45.88
CA ILE A 473 13.53 -22.65 -44.63
C ILE A 473 13.50 -21.16 -44.27
N GLU A 474 14.12 -20.31 -45.07
CA GLU A 474 14.29 -18.88 -44.79
C GLU A 474 12.93 -18.17 -44.64
N GLU A 475 11.94 -18.48 -45.46
CA GLU A 475 10.60 -17.92 -45.36
C GLU A 475 9.97 -18.22 -43.98
N LYS A 476 10.15 -19.44 -43.45
CA LYS A 476 9.66 -19.85 -42.14
C LYS A 476 10.39 -19.12 -41.03
N ILE A 477 11.72 -18.97 -41.14
CA ILE A 477 12.52 -18.22 -40.17
C ILE A 477 12.05 -16.77 -40.12
N GLN A 478 11.90 -16.11 -41.26
CA GLN A 478 11.43 -14.73 -41.34
C GLN A 478 10.00 -14.55 -40.80
N ALA A 479 9.14 -15.53 -41.01
CA ALA A 479 7.78 -15.50 -40.46
C ALA A 479 7.79 -15.51 -38.93
N LEU A 480 8.57 -16.40 -38.31
CA LEU A 480 8.72 -16.48 -36.86
C LEU A 480 9.41 -15.24 -36.27
N GLU A 481 10.45 -14.71 -36.97
CA GLU A 481 11.13 -13.48 -36.55
C GLU A 481 10.22 -12.25 -36.64
N LYS A 482 9.29 -12.17 -37.59
CA LYS A 482 8.26 -11.11 -37.66
C LYS A 482 7.31 -11.14 -36.48
N GLU A 483 7.13 -12.29 -35.83
CA GLU A 483 6.36 -12.43 -34.61
C GLU A 483 7.14 -12.04 -33.34
N GLY A 484 8.39 -11.57 -33.47
CA GLY A 484 9.26 -11.18 -32.37
C GLY A 484 9.98 -12.35 -31.69
N LYS A 485 10.13 -13.47 -32.36
CA LYS A 485 10.76 -14.66 -31.80
C LYS A 485 12.23 -14.75 -32.25
N THR A 486 13.07 -15.32 -31.39
CA THR A 486 14.45 -15.70 -31.76
C THR A 486 14.43 -17.11 -32.30
N VAL A 487 14.88 -17.29 -33.55
CA VAL A 487 14.84 -18.59 -34.25
C VAL A 487 16.24 -19.20 -34.28
N MET A 488 16.33 -20.47 -33.89
CA MET A 488 17.54 -21.29 -33.93
C MET A 488 17.32 -22.46 -34.89
N ILE A 489 18.33 -22.73 -35.72
CA ILE A 489 18.32 -23.79 -36.70
C ILE A 489 19.04 -25.01 -36.11
N LEU A 490 18.35 -26.14 -36.06
CA LEU A 490 18.92 -27.42 -35.64
C LEU A 490 19.35 -28.25 -36.83
N THR A 491 20.61 -28.73 -36.82
CA THR A 491 21.12 -29.64 -37.84
C THR A 491 21.73 -30.87 -37.20
N VAL A 492 21.66 -32.00 -37.91
CA VAL A 492 22.31 -33.26 -37.56
C VAL A 492 23.11 -33.73 -38.78
N ASN A 493 24.42 -33.96 -38.62
CA ASN A 493 25.32 -34.32 -39.68
C ASN A 493 25.16 -33.40 -40.93
N LYS A 494 25.14 -32.09 -40.71
CA LYS A 494 24.98 -31.03 -41.71
C LYS A 494 23.64 -31.03 -42.46
N LYS A 495 22.64 -31.77 -42.01
CA LYS A 495 21.27 -31.72 -42.53
C LYS A 495 20.37 -31.01 -41.56
N ILE A 496 19.55 -30.05 -42.03
CA ILE A 496 18.57 -29.35 -41.23
C ILE A 496 17.49 -30.34 -40.79
N VAL A 497 17.27 -30.42 -39.49
CA VAL A 497 16.24 -31.28 -38.85
C VAL A 497 15.05 -30.45 -38.39
N GLY A 498 15.29 -29.23 -37.99
CA GLY A 498 14.20 -28.38 -37.55
C GLY A 498 14.61 -26.98 -37.14
N LEU A 499 13.59 -26.21 -36.74
CA LEU A 499 13.72 -24.87 -36.18
C LEU A 499 13.13 -24.87 -34.76
N ILE A 500 13.75 -24.11 -33.88
CA ILE A 500 13.24 -23.82 -32.56
C ILE A 500 13.12 -22.31 -32.40
N ALA A 501 11.93 -21.85 -32.08
CA ALA A 501 11.68 -20.46 -31.77
C ALA A 501 11.53 -20.27 -30.28
N VAL A 502 12.22 -19.29 -29.74
CA VAL A 502 12.20 -18.91 -28.34
C VAL A 502 11.80 -17.45 -28.23
N ALA A 503 10.88 -17.13 -27.37
CA ALA A 503 10.51 -15.76 -27.09
C ALA A 503 10.13 -15.58 -25.61
N ASP A 504 10.25 -14.35 -25.14
CA ASP A 504 9.65 -13.94 -23.88
C ASP A 504 8.15 -13.79 -24.07
N THR A 505 7.36 -14.54 -23.31
CA THR A 505 5.91 -14.63 -23.47
C THR A 505 5.19 -13.59 -22.62
N LEU A 506 4.05 -13.11 -23.12
CA LEU A 506 3.21 -12.18 -22.37
C LEU A 506 2.69 -12.82 -21.07
N LYS A 507 2.57 -12.01 -20.02
CA LYS A 507 1.82 -12.41 -18.82
C LYS A 507 0.34 -12.51 -19.17
N GLU A 508 -0.37 -13.39 -18.48
CA GLU A 508 -1.77 -13.74 -18.75
C GLU A 508 -2.70 -12.53 -18.81
N TYR A 509 -2.53 -11.58 -17.88
CA TYR A 509 -3.43 -10.43 -17.74
C TYR A 509 -2.92 -9.14 -18.40
N SER A 510 -1.74 -9.14 -19.04
CA SER A 510 -1.13 -7.91 -19.59
C SER A 510 -2.01 -7.24 -20.63
N LYS A 511 -2.63 -8.00 -21.51
CA LYS A 511 -3.53 -7.47 -22.56
C LYS A 511 -4.77 -6.82 -21.97
N ASP A 512 -5.39 -7.47 -20.99
CA ASP A 512 -6.59 -6.97 -20.34
C ASP A 512 -6.31 -5.72 -19.50
N ALA A 513 -5.14 -5.69 -18.84
CA ALA A 513 -4.68 -4.51 -18.08
C ALA A 513 -4.49 -3.30 -18.99
N VAL A 514 -3.79 -3.46 -20.11
CA VAL A 514 -3.58 -2.40 -21.12
C VAL A 514 -4.92 -1.88 -21.64
N LYS A 515 -5.82 -2.79 -22.02
CA LYS A 515 -7.15 -2.42 -22.52
C LYS A 515 -7.96 -1.62 -21.50
N LYS A 516 -7.98 -2.06 -20.23
CA LYS A 516 -8.69 -1.33 -19.16
C LYS A 516 -8.14 0.06 -18.93
N LEU A 517 -6.81 0.23 -18.96
CA LEU A 517 -6.18 1.55 -18.83
C LEU A 517 -6.56 2.49 -19.98
N GLN A 518 -6.58 1.98 -21.20
CA GLN A 518 -7.01 2.73 -22.37
C GLN A 518 -8.51 3.11 -22.30
N GLU A 519 -9.36 2.21 -21.81
CA GLU A 519 -10.80 2.48 -21.56
C GLU A 519 -11.00 3.56 -20.49
N MET A 520 -10.06 3.70 -19.52
CA MET A 520 -10.03 4.79 -18.53
C MET A 520 -9.52 6.12 -19.11
N GLY A 521 -9.12 6.16 -20.38
CA GLY A 521 -8.56 7.36 -21.03
C GLY A 521 -7.10 7.60 -20.71
N ILE A 522 -6.37 6.60 -20.19
CA ILE A 522 -4.95 6.68 -19.87
C ILE A 522 -4.14 6.29 -21.12
N GLU A 523 -3.20 7.13 -21.49
CA GLU A 523 -2.24 6.82 -22.56
C GLU A 523 -1.29 5.72 -22.09
N VAL A 524 -1.14 4.65 -22.88
CA VAL A 524 -0.23 3.54 -22.57
C VAL A 524 0.95 3.56 -23.55
N ILE A 525 2.17 3.56 -23.00
CA ILE A 525 3.44 3.53 -23.74
C ILE A 525 4.21 2.28 -23.32
N MET A 526 4.76 1.56 -24.27
CA MET A 526 5.70 0.46 -24.00
C MET A 526 7.14 0.95 -24.19
N LEU A 527 7.99 0.67 -23.21
CA LEU A 527 9.41 1.01 -23.20
C LEU A 527 10.25 -0.28 -23.19
N THR A 528 11.22 -0.39 -24.08
CA THR A 528 12.07 -1.60 -24.17
C THR A 528 13.44 -1.30 -24.77
N GLY A 529 14.44 -2.10 -24.38
CA GLY A 529 15.77 -2.14 -25.03
C GLY A 529 15.80 -2.97 -26.31
N ASP A 530 14.74 -3.69 -26.65
CA ASP A 530 14.68 -4.51 -27.84
C ASP A 530 14.70 -3.67 -29.12
N ASN A 531 15.05 -4.33 -30.21
CA ASN A 531 14.95 -3.73 -31.54
C ASN A 531 13.50 -3.42 -31.91
N ARG A 532 13.32 -2.46 -32.81
CA ARG A 532 12.03 -1.93 -33.23
C ARG A 532 11.02 -3.02 -33.65
N ARG A 533 11.47 -4.02 -34.42
CA ARG A 533 10.59 -5.07 -34.96
C ARG A 533 9.99 -5.95 -33.87
N THR A 534 10.82 -6.40 -32.93
CA THR A 534 10.36 -7.21 -31.77
C THR A 534 9.40 -6.40 -30.88
N ALA A 535 9.72 -5.14 -30.64
CA ALA A 535 8.89 -4.24 -29.85
C ALA A 535 7.51 -4.02 -30.49
N ASP A 536 7.46 -3.73 -31.81
CA ASP A 536 6.21 -3.51 -32.52
C ASP A 536 5.32 -4.78 -32.54
N ALA A 537 5.93 -5.98 -32.72
CA ALA A 537 5.19 -7.24 -32.69
C ALA A 537 4.50 -7.54 -31.34
N ILE A 538 5.16 -7.19 -30.23
CA ILE A 538 4.60 -7.34 -28.88
C ILE A 538 3.53 -6.29 -28.61
N ALA A 539 3.79 -5.05 -29.01
CA ALA A 539 2.85 -3.95 -28.84
C ALA A 539 1.52 -4.19 -29.60
N GLU A 540 1.60 -4.73 -30.83
CA GLU A 540 0.42 -5.09 -31.62
C GLU A 540 -0.43 -6.14 -30.89
N LYS A 541 0.18 -7.18 -30.31
CA LYS A 541 -0.52 -8.21 -29.53
C LYS A 541 -1.25 -7.64 -28.31
N LEU A 542 -0.68 -6.59 -27.71
CA LEU A 542 -1.23 -5.90 -26.53
C LEU A 542 -2.19 -4.77 -26.88
N GLY A 543 -2.23 -4.30 -28.15
CA GLY A 543 -3.01 -3.14 -28.55
C GLY A 543 -2.38 -1.80 -28.14
N ILE A 544 -1.05 -1.75 -27.97
CA ILE A 544 -0.30 -0.53 -27.64
C ILE A 544 0.19 0.11 -28.95
N THR A 545 -0.13 1.39 -29.14
CA THR A 545 0.27 2.15 -30.33
C THR A 545 1.59 2.91 -30.16
N ASN A 546 1.90 3.32 -28.92
CA ASN A 546 3.08 4.11 -28.60
C ASN A 546 4.21 3.21 -28.07
N VAL A 547 5.29 3.07 -28.85
CA VAL A 547 6.42 2.19 -28.54
C VAL A 547 7.73 2.97 -28.58
N LEU A 548 8.50 2.86 -27.51
CA LEU A 548 9.85 3.39 -27.38
C LEU A 548 10.82 2.20 -27.30
N SER A 549 11.45 1.88 -28.41
CA SER A 549 12.38 0.76 -28.58
C SER A 549 13.83 1.23 -28.57
N GLU A 550 14.78 0.28 -28.40
CA GLU A 550 16.22 0.52 -28.41
C GLU A 550 16.71 1.49 -27.32
N VAL A 551 15.96 1.56 -26.21
CA VAL A 551 16.28 2.44 -25.07
C VAL A 551 17.20 1.71 -24.12
N GLN A 552 18.40 2.26 -23.87
CA GLN A 552 19.31 1.68 -22.90
C GLN A 552 18.83 1.88 -21.46
N PRO A 553 19.18 1.01 -20.51
CA PRO A 553 18.73 1.11 -19.13
C PRO A 553 18.97 2.49 -18.48
N GLN A 554 20.14 3.10 -18.75
CA GLN A 554 20.50 4.42 -18.26
C GLN A 554 19.65 5.57 -18.85
N ASP A 555 19.07 5.36 -20.04
CA ASP A 555 18.30 6.38 -20.74
C ASP A 555 16.80 6.31 -20.43
N LYS A 556 16.32 5.24 -19.78
CA LYS A 556 14.92 5.09 -19.39
C LYS A 556 14.44 6.26 -18.52
N ALA A 557 15.25 6.71 -17.56
CA ALA A 557 14.94 7.87 -16.73
C ALA A 557 14.79 9.18 -17.55
N ASN A 558 15.62 9.38 -18.57
CA ASN A 558 15.56 10.55 -19.46
C ASN A 558 14.26 10.57 -20.27
N VAL A 559 13.79 9.40 -20.71
CA VAL A 559 12.50 9.26 -21.42
C VAL A 559 11.33 9.69 -20.52
N ILE A 560 11.29 9.19 -19.27
CA ILE A 560 10.25 9.58 -18.32
C ILE A 560 10.30 11.08 -18.06
N LYS A 561 11.49 11.64 -17.82
CA LYS A 561 11.68 13.06 -17.58
C LYS A 561 11.19 13.92 -18.78
N LYS A 562 11.47 13.50 -20.00
CA LYS A 562 10.97 14.19 -21.20
C LYS A 562 9.44 14.25 -21.25
N LEU A 563 8.76 13.13 -20.96
CA LEU A 563 7.29 13.11 -20.88
C LEU A 563 6.75 14.02 -19.78
N GLN A 564 7.45 14.10 -18.64
CA GLN A 564 7.11 15.02 -17.55
C GLN A 564 7.33 16.48 -17.94
N ASP A 565 8.42 16.79 -18.66
CA ASP A 565 8.72 18.14 -19.17
C ASP A 565 7.68 18.61 -20.21
N GLU A 566 7.03 17.67 -20.92
CA GLU A 566 5.86 17.92 -21.78
C GLU A 566 4.58 18.20 -20.99
N GLY A 567 4.63 18.21 -19.66
CA GLY A 567 3.50 18.48 -18.76
C GLY A 567 2.61 17.27 -18.45
N LYS A 568 3.01 16.06 -18.82
CA LYS A 568 2.26 14.83 -18.52
C LYS A 568 2.54 14.35 -17.10
N ILE A 569 1.51 13.83 -16.43
CA ILE A 569 1.66 13.11 -15.17
C ILE A 569 1.86 11.63 -15.52
N VAL A 570 3.09 11.16 -15.34
CA VAL A 570 3.55 9.85 -15.82
C VAL A 570 3.63 8.87 -14.65
N GLY A 571 3.07 7.66 -14.85
CA GLY A 571 3.33 6.49 -14.03
C GLY A 571 4.28 5.55 -14.75
N MET A 572 5.36 5.11 -14.11
CA MET A 572 6.24 4.08 -14.63
C MET A 572 5.95 2.74 -13.94
N VAL A 573 5.86 1.67 -14.73
CA VAL A 573 5.69 0.30 -14.25
C VAL A 573 6.86 -0.54 -14.74
N GLY A 574 7.58 -1.16 -13.82
CA GLY A 574 8.76 -1.99 -14.07
C GLY A 574 9.00 -3.01 -12.98
N ASP A 575 9.94 -3.94 -13.17
CA ASP A 575 10.30 -4.99 -12.19
C ASP A 575 11.27 -4.52 -11.09
N GLY A 576 11.82 -3.33 -11.20
CA GLY A 576 12.66 -2.67 -10.20
C GLY A 576 14.16 -2.93 -10.33
N ILE A 577 14.63 -3.99 -10.98
CA ILE A 577 16.06 -4.31 -11.06
C ILE A 577 16.75 -3.43 -12.11
N ASN A 578 16.24 -3.42 -13.34
CA ASN A 578 16.80 -2.65 -14.45
C ASN A 578 16.17 -1.25 -14.58
N ASP A 579 15.03 -1.03 -13.91
CA ASP A 579 14.20 0.16 -14.03
C ASP A 579 14.35 1.12 -12.84
N ALA A 580 15.13 0.77 -11.83
CA ALA A 580 15.28 1.55 -10.60
C ALA A 580 15.53 3.06 -10.85
N PRO A 581 16.38 3.50 -11.79
CA PRO A 581 16.58 4.92 -12.08
C PRO A 581 15.35 5.60 -12.71
N ALA A 582 14.50 4.86 -13.41
CA ALA A 582 13.28 5.37 -14.04
C ALA A 582 12.09 5.37 -13.07
N LEU A 583 12.13 4.50 -12.06
CA LEU A 583 11.12 4.40 -11.00
C LEU A 583 11.35 5.41 -9.86
N ALA A 584 12.60 5.86 -9.66
CA ALA A 584 12.98 6.88 -8.67
C ALA A 584 12.58 8.29 -9.10
#